data_b7d4bd6c10a43c2938e392d0fcfad5cd
#
_entry.id   b7d4bd6c10a43c2938e392d0fcfad5cd
#
_cell.length_a   1.000
_cell.length_b   1.000
_cell.length_c   1.000
_cell.angle_alpha   90.00
_cell.angle_beta   90.00
_cell.angle_gamma   90.00
#
_symmetry.space_group_name_H-M   'P 1'
#
loop_
_entity.id
_entity.type
_entity.pdbx_description
1 polymer ?
#
loop_
_entity_poly.entity_id
_entity_poly.type
_entity_poly.pdbx_seq_one_letter_code
_entity_poly.pdbx_strand_id
1 'polypeptide(L)'
;MRLLSLPWLLAAGGARALTEPDRIRLRWAGGLRDPQDPLPGRIDEAVAGDDLAQAESLLAEMPAQDPRKPSLEAAVLLLAGEVTLAEQAARGATTGRARARRVIRRARSWRKELGSTPPGGRAAPGERTPVRAPRDDQPLRVLHVVKTSLPHVQAGYTLRTQAIVSAQLTQGIDAQVVTRLGFPVAQGALAARCEVVDDVRYHRLLSARGADVDRYGSRLADLAQRLNVDVLHAATDHVNGHAALIAARRLGLPFVYEVRGFLEDSWASRHGGDARAASTERYRAARERETEVMLAADAVITLSEMMADDLVSRGVARDRVWLVPNGVAEDYLDPVRDARRMKRLMGLEPERLWVGSVTSIHHLEGLPTLVEAVRLARAGGLDVGAVIVGDGPARAEVLRLLPDDGTVRCIGRVAPGQALDWYDALDAVVVPRIDSRVTRLVTPLKPVEALARARLVIASDLPALREATGGHARFVEPDDAAALAIELAMVDDHRDLGTAGRAWVERERRWRHVCTTYSAAYAATARL
;
A
#
# COMPACT_ATOMS: atom_id res chain seq x y z
N MET A 1 35.99 -12.33 -4.50
CA MET A 1 34.93 -12.46 -3.48
C MET A 1 35.52 -12.24 -2.11
N ARG A 2 35.47 -11.03 -1.56
CA ARG A 2 35.88 -10.77 -0.16
C ARG A 2 34.65 -11.01 0.72
N LEU A 3 34.75 -11.99 1.60
CA LEU A 3 33.79 -12.34 2.64
C LEU A 3 33.50 -11.08 3.48
N LEU A 4 32.27 -10.62 3.44
CA LEU A 4 31.74 -9.63 4.37
C LEU A 4 31.79 -10.24 5.77
N SER A 5 32.28 -9.49 6.74
CA SER A 5 32.60 -9.95 8.09
C SER A 5 31.42 -10.65 8.78
N LEU A 6 31.66 -11.80 9.35
CA LEU A 6 30.75 -12.68 10.09
C LEU A 6 29.81 -11.96 11.10
N PRO A 7 30.24 -10.92 11.84
CA PRO A 7 29.38 -10.21 12.78
C PRO A 7 28.18 -9.51 12.13
N TRP A 8 28.27 -9.10 10.86
CA TRP A 8 27.15 -8.45 10.16
C TRP A 8 26.10 -9.45 9.69
N LEU A 9 26.52 -10.66 9.30
CA LEU A 9 25.64 -11.76 8.93
C LEU A 9 24.84 -12.29 10.12
N LEU A 10 25.42 -12.34 11.31
CA LEU A 10 24.74 -12.74 12.54
C LEU A 10 23.72 -11.67 13.01
N ALA A 11 24.04 -10.38 12.87
CA ALA A 11 23.11 -9.31 13.16
C ALA A 11 21.93 -9.28 12.16
N ALA A 12 22.18 -9.60 10.88
CA ALA A 12 21.13 -9.71 9.85
C ALA A 12 20.26 -10.96 10.03
N GLY A 13 20.85 -12.07 10.50
CA GLY A 13 20.12 -13.34 10.76
C GLY A 13 19.18 -13.25 11.96
N GLY A 14 19.60 -12.60 13.04
CA GLY A 14 18.77 -12.36 14.23
C GLY A 14 17.60 -11.39 13.97
N ALA A 15 17.75 -10.49 13.00
CA ALA A 15 16.71 -9.56 12.60
C ALA A 15 15.62 -10.18 11.69
N ARG A 16 15.82 -11.39 11.17
CA ARG A 16 14.85 -12.10 10.30
C ARG A 16 13.60 -12.59 11.03
N ALA A 17 13.72 -12.83 12.34
CA ALA A 17 12.60 -13.35 13.15
C ALA A 17 11.61 -12.27 13.59
N LEU A 18 11.92 -10.98 13.35
CA LEU A 18 11.12 -9.87 13.84
C LEU A 18 10.42 -9.15 12.69
N THR A 19 9.11 -9.00 12.80
CA THR A 19 8.32 -8.14 11.91
C THR A 19 8.74 -6.67 12.05
N GLU A 20 8.45 -5.82 11.08
CA GLU A 20 8.77 -4.38 11.18
C GLU A 20 8.15 -3.73 12.43
N PRO A 21 6.92 -4.07 12.86
CA PRO A 21 6.38 -3.67 14.15
C PRO A 21 7.19 -4.16 15.35
N ASP A 22 7.69 -5.41 15.32
CA ASP A 22 8.50 -5.95 16.42
C ASP A 22 9.87 -5.27 16.53
N ARG A 23 10.46 -4.87 15.39
CA ARG A 23 11.69 -4.08 15.36
C ARG A 23 11.48 -2.67 15.90
N ILE A 24 10.34 -2.06 15.62
CA ILE A 24 9.94 -0.77 16.17
C ILE A 24 9.69 -0.93 17.67
N ARG A 25 8.92 -1.94 18.09
CA ARG A 25 8.66 -2.28 19.50
C ARG A 25 9.95 -2.47 20.29
N LEU A 26 10.92 -3.27 19.81
CA LEU A 26 12.22 -3.44 20.47
C LEU A 26 13.06 -2.16 20.50
N ARG A 27 12.95 -1.30 19.51
CA ARG A 27 13.63 0.01 19.50
C ARG A 27 13.00 1.01 20.47
N TRP A 28 11.70 0.91 20.76
CA TRP A 28 10.99 1.77 21.69
C TRP A 28 10.95 1.17 23.09
N ALA A 29 10.80 -0.14 23.26
CA ALA A 29 10.75 -0.86 24.52
C ALA A 29 12.08 -0.92 25.32
N GLY A 30 13.15 -0.32 24.82
CA GLY A 30 14.43 -0.19 25.57
C GLY A 30 14.40 0.80 26.74
N GLY A 31 13.21 1.24 27.18
CA GLY A 31 13.00 1.91 28.47
C GLY A 31 12.73 0.86 29.54
N LEU A 32 13.45 0.91 30.66
CA LEU A 32 13.23 0.07 31.82
C LEU A 32 11.74 0.17 32.23
N ARG A 33 11.00 -0.95 32.15
CA ARG A 33 9.66 -1.07 32.75
C ARG A 33 9.85 -0.90 34.26
N ASP A 34 9.24 0.12 34.82
CA ASP A 34 9.06 0.22 36.27
C ASP A 34 7.82 -0.61 36.62
N PRO A 35 7.95 -1.74 37.35
CA PRO A 35 6.80 -2.56 37.72
C PRO A 35 5.82 -1.81 38.65
N GLN A 36 6.29 -0.77 39.34
CA GLN A 36 5.48 0.02 40.28
C GLN A 36 4.72 1.16 39.62
N ASP A 37 5.17 1.58 38.37
CA ASP A 37 4.48 2.60 37.60
C ASP A 37 4.50 2.20 36.11
N PRO A 38 3.53 1.39 35.64
CA PRO A 38 3.48 0.87 34.28
C PRO A 38 3.06 1.91 33.23
N LEU A 39 2.55 3.09 33.63
CA LEU A 39 1.95 4.06 32.71
C LEU A 39 2.91 4.58 31.63
N PRO A 40 4.16 4.99 31.92
CA PRO A 40 5.13 5.37 30.89
C PRO A 40 5.43 4.25 29.89
N GLY A 41 5.51 3.01 30.36
CA GLY A 41 5.72 1.82 29.52
C GLY A 41 4.55 1.57 28.57
N ARG A 42 3.31 1.73 29.05
CA ARG A 42 2.09 1.61 28.22
C ARG A 42 2.02 2.69 27.15
N ILE A 43 2.43 3.94 27.45
CA ILE A 43 2.54 5.01 26.44
C ILE A 43 3.59 4.65 25.38
N ASP A 44 4.76 4.18 25.79
CA ASP A 44 5.80 3.73 24.84
C ASP A 44 5.30 2.57 23.96
N GLU A 45 4.51 1.64 24.50
CA GLU A 45 3.89 0.53 23.77
C GLU A 45 2.85 1.04 22.75
N ALA A 46 1.99 1.98 23.14
CA ALA A 46 1.02 2.59 22.24
C ALA A 46 1.70 3.36 21.10
N VAL A 47 2.73 4.16 21.40
CA VAL A 47 3.56 4.85 20.39
C VAL A 47 4.27 3.85 19.46
N ALA A 48 4.79 2.75 20.00
CA ALA A 48 5.43 1.71 19.21
C ALA A 48 4.44 0.91 18.35
N GLY A 49 3.19 0.81 18.84
CA GLY A 49 2.08 0.17 18.14
C GLY A 49 1.41 1.04 17.08
N ASP A 50 1.86 2.30 16.92
CA ASP A 50 1.26 3.29 16.00
C ASP A 50 -0.20 3.65 16.38
N ASP A 51 -0.54 3.53 17.68
CA ASP A 51 -1.87 3.81 18.23
C ASP A 51 -1.88 5.19 18.91
N LEU A 52 -2.22 6.22 18.12
CA LEU A 52 -2.23 7.60 18.59
C LEU A 52 -3.31 7.82 19.65
N ALA A 53 -4.51 7.27 19.47
CA ALA A 53 -5.63 7.49 20.38
C ALA A 53 -5.32 6.93 21.78
N GLN A 54 -4.78 5.71 21.85
CA GLN A 54 -4.35 5.10 23.09
C GLN A 54 -3.18 5.87 23.73
N ALA A 55 -2.20 6.30 22.92
CA ALA A 55 -1.05 7.06 23.42
C ALA A 55 -1.48 8.40 24.05
N GLU A 56 -2.41 9.13 23.42
CA GLU A 56 -2.97 10.39 23.92
C GLU A 56 -3.79 10.18 25.20
N SER A 57 -4.67 9.16 25.22
CA SER A 57 -5.45 8.82 26.41
C SER A 57 -4.56 8.54 27.61
N LEU A 58 -3.56 7.67 27.44
CA LEU A 58 -2.61 7.33 28.51
C LEU A 58 -1.74 8.53 28.94
N LEU A 59 -1.36 9.41 28.01
CA LEU A 59 -0.60 10.62 28.32
C LEU A 59 -1.43 11.61 29.14
N ALA A 60 -2.74 11.68 28.89
CA ALA A 60 -3.67 12.52 29.66
C ALA A 60 -3.83 12.06 31.13
N GLU A 61 -3.74 10.75 31.38
CA GLU A 61 -3.76 10.19 32.76
C GLU A 61 -2.52 10.61 33.57
N MET A 62 -1.45 11.05 32.90
CA MET A 62 -0.18 11.35 33.55
C MET A 62 -0.21 12.72 34.24
N PRO A 63 0.23 12.85 35.51
CA PRO A 63 0.31 14.13 36.20
C PRO A 63 1.10 15.19 35.42
N ALA A 64 0.64 16.44 35.43
CA ALA A 64 1.29 17.52 34.68
C ALA A 64 2.74 17.78 35.14
N GLN A 65 3.04 17.54 36.42
CA GLN A 65 4.36 17.75 37.01
C GLN A 65 5.29 16.53 36.93
N ASP A 66 4.83 15.40 36.34
CA ASP A 66 5.70 14.23 36.21
C ASP A 66 6.92 14.58 35.33
N PRO A 67 8.15 14.45 35.83
CA PRO A 67 9.35 14.85 35.10
C PRO A 67 9.58 14.04 33.82
N ARG A 68 8.91 12.89 33.67
CA ARG A 68 8.97 12.02 32.48
C ARG A 68 8.02 12.47 31.36
N LYS A 69 6.95 13.22 31.72
CA LYS A 69 5.88 13.64 30.81
C LYS A 69 6.39 14.35 29.55
N PRO A 70 7.30 15.34 29.60
CA PRO A 70 7.77 16.04 28.40
C PRO A 70 8.42 15.12 27.36
N SER A 71 9.13 14.08 27.79
CA SER A 71 9.75 13.14 26.85
C SER A 71 8.75 12.16 26.21
N LEU A 72 7.67 11.85 26.89
CA LEU A 72 6.55 11.02 26.39
C LEU A 72 5.65 11.85 25.49
N GLU A 73 5.32 13.06 25.89
CA GLU A 73 4.59 14.03 25.07
C GLU A 73 5.28 14.27 23.73
N ALA A 74 6.61 14.45 23.75
CA ALA A 74 7.40 14.56 22.52
C ALA A 74 7.23 13.35 21.59
N ALA A 75 7.13 12.13 22.13
CA ALA A 75 6.93 10.93 21.33
C ALA A 75 5.50 10.87 20.76
N VAL A 76 4.50 11.24 21.54
CA VAL A 76 3.09 11.30 21.10
C VAL A 76 2.89 12.40 20.05
N LEU A 77 3.43 13.60 20.26
CA LEU A 77 3.40 14.68 19.27
C LEU A 77 4.05 14.27 17.94
N LEU A 78 5.17 13.55 18.00
CA LEU A 78 5.80 13.03 16.78
C LEU A 78 4.92 12.01 16.07
N LEU A 79 4.25 11.14 16.82
CA LEU A 79 3.28 10.20 16.26
C LEU A 79 2.09 10.93 15.62
N ALA A 80 1.58 11.98 16.29
CA ALA A 80 0.53 12.84 15.75
C ALA A 80 0.93 13.65 14.50
N GLY A 81 2.22 13.67 14.14
CA GLY A 81 2.71 14.41 12.97
C GLY A 81 3.12 15.87 13.23
N GLU A 82 3.13 16.28 14.49
CA GLU A 82 3.52 17.62 14.95
C GLU A 82 5.04 17.68 15.20
N VAL A 83 5.81 17.72 14.10
CA VAL A 83 7.26 17.51 14.10
C VAL A 83 8.01 18.60 14.88
N THR A 84 7.61 19.86 14.73
CA THR A 84 8.24 20.99 15.40
C THR A 84 7.96 20.99 16.90
N LEU A 85 6.70 20.78 17.29
CA LEU A 85 6.31 20.67 18.69
C LEU A 85 6.96 19.49 19.38
N ALA A 86 7.04 18.34 18.70
CA ALA A 86 7.74 17.15 19.20
C ALA A 86 9.23 17.43 19.48
N GLU A 87 9.91 18.14 18.61
CA GLU A 87 11.31 18.49 18.82
C GLU A 87 11.51 19.50 19.96
N GLN A 88 10.60 20.49 20.10
CA GLN A 88 10.61 21.44 21.22
C GLN A 88 10.41 20.73 22.56
N ALA A 89 9.37 19.89 22.69
CA ALA A 89 9.11 19.11 23.89
C ALA A 89 10.29 18.17 24.24
N ALA A 90 10.90 17.53 23.23
CA ALA A 90 12.06 16.68 23.43
C ALA A 90 13.31 17.43 23.92
N ARG A 91 13.52 18.67 23.48
CA ARG A 91 14.64 19.51 23.96
C ARG A 91 14.43 20.00 25.39
N GLY A 92 13.18 20.24 25.79
CA GLY A 92 12.81 20.64 27.16
C GLY A 92 12.83 19.48 28.17
N ALA A 93 12.93 18.24 27.74
CA ALA A 93 12.85 17.09 28.62
C ALA A 93 14.11 16.94 29.48
N THR A 94 13.96 17.04 30.79
CA THR A 94 15.03 16.85 31.77
C THR A 94 15.32 15.39 32.07
N THR A 95 14.30 14.54 31.98
CA THR A 95 14.36 13.08 32.13
C THR A 95 14.02 12.37 30.81
N GLY A 96 14.18 11.06 30.74
CA GLY A 96 13.91 10.32 29.51
C GLY A 96 14.81 10.70 28.33
N ARG A 97 16.04 11.14 28.57
CA ARG A 97 16.99 11.67 27.57
C ARG A 97 17.21 10.75 26.37
N ALA A 98 17.12 9.43 26.57
CA ALA A 98 17.25 8.47 25.47
C ALA A 98 16.04 8.55 24.49
N ARG A 99 14.81 8.68 25.04
CA ARG A 99 13.59 8.88 24.26
C ARG A 99 13.64 10.23 23.55
N ALA A 100 13.94 11.31 24.24
CA ALA A 100 14.08 12.64 23.67
C ALA A 100 15.07 12.67 22.48
N ARG A 101 16.25 12.06 22.63
CA ARG A 101 17.23 11.93 21.54
C ARG A 101 16.69 11.11 20.35
N ARG A 102 15.87 10.08 20.60
CA ARG A 102 15.22 9.31 19.52
C ARG A 102 14.22 10.18 18.77
N VAL A 103 13.37 10.93 19.49
CA VAL A 103 12.41 11.87 18.88
C VAL A 103 13.14 12.91 18.02
N ILE A 104 14.14 13.61 18.54
CA ILE A 104 14.89 14.62 17.80
C ILE A 104 15.54 14.02 16.54
N ARG A 105 16.12 12.83 16.64
CA ARG A 105 16.72 12.14 15.48
C ARG A 105 15.67 11.79 14.44
N ARG A 106 14.49 11.31 14.85
CA ARG A 106 13.39 10.96 13.94
C ARG A 106 12.79 12.21 13.30
N ALA A 107 12.56 13.27 14.06
CA ALA A 107 12.10 14.56 13.56
C ALA A 107 13.06 15.13 12.49
N ARG A 108 14.37 15.09 12.76
CA ARG A 108 15.40 15.49 11.77
C ARG A 108 15.40 14.60 10.53
N SER A 109 15.20 13.30 10.70
CA SER A 109 15.10 12.36 9.57
C SER A 109 13.89 12.70 8.69
N TRP A 110 12.73 12.99 9.29
CA TRP A 110 11.54 13.39 8.55
C TRP A 110 11.71 14.74 7.86
N ARG A 111 12.29 15.74 8.54
CA ARG A 111 12.59 17.02 7.88
C ARG A 111 13.56 16.86 6.72
N LYS A 112 14.53 15.98 6.82
CA LYS A 112 15.43 15.69 5.70
C LYS A 112 14.67 15.00 4.56
N GLU A 113 13.83 14.02 4.86
CA GLU A 113 13.04 13.29 3.88
C GLU A 113 11.98 14.17 3.20
N LEU A 114 11.28 15.00 3.98
CA LEU A 114 10.18 15.83 3.52
C LEU A 114 10.62 17.26 3.15
N GLY A 115 11.77 17.73 3.61
CA GLY A 115 12.26 19.10 3.42
C GLY A 115 13.36 19.26 2.36
N SER A 116 13.83 18.17 1.76
CA SER A 116 14.84 18.26 0.69
C SER A 116 14.20 18.82 -0.58
N THR A 117 14.52 20.05 -0.90
CA THR A 117 14.19 20.61 -2.22
C THR A 117 14.88 19.78 -3.30
N PRO A 118 14.21 19.40 -4.39
CA PRO A 118 14.86 18.70 -5.49
C PRO A 118 16.05 19.52 -5.98
N PRO A 119 17.21 18.89 -6.27
CA PRO A 119 18.32 19.60 -6.89
C PRO A 119 17.85 20.20 -8.21
N GLY A 120 17.98 21.51 -8.36
CA GLY A 120 17.59 22.24 -9.58
C GLY A 120 16.42 23.19 -9.43
N GLY A 121 15.97 23.48 -8.18
CA GLY A 121 14.87 24.41 -7.94
C GLY A 121 13.50 23.84 -8.33
N ARG A 122 12.42 24.56 -8.02
CA ARG A 122 11.12 24.35 -8.67
C ARG A 122 11.33 24.53 -10.17
N ALA A 123 11.22 23.46 -10.96
CA ALA A 123 11.10 23.63 -12.40
C ALA A 123 9.86 24.51 -12.62
N ALA A 124 10.05 25.65 -13.27
CA ALA A 124 8.90 26.44 -13.70
C ALA A 124 7.99 25.54 -14.55
N PRO A 125 6.65 25.63 -14.41
CA PRO A 125 5.75 24.92 -15.30
C PRO A 125 6.13 25.30 -16.74
N GLY A 126 6.66 24.36 -17.53
CA GLY A 126 7.06 24.59 -18.92
C GLY A 126 8.55 24.47 -19.26
N GLU A 127 9.48 24.40 -18.31
CA GLU A 127 10.88 24.05 -18.63
C GLU A 127 11.00 22.53 -18.88
N ARG A 128 10.85 22.15 -20.13
CA ARG A 128 11.03 20.78 -20.60
C ARG A 128 12.47 20.56 -21.02
N THR A 129 13.10 19.52 -20.49
CA THR A 129 14.36 19.03 -21.05
C THR A 129 14.08 18.44 -22.42
N PRO A 130 14.89 18.71 -23.46
CA PRO A 130 14.71 18.06 -24.77
C PRO A 130 14.74 16.56 -24.59
N VAL A 131 13.64 15.89 -24.95
CA VAL A 131 13.49 14.45 -24.82
C VAL A 131 14.18 13.77 -26.01
N ARG A 132 14.98 12.74 -25.73
CA ARG A 132 15.57 11.89 -26.78
C ARG A 132 14.46 11.10 -27.45
N ALA A 133 14.30 11.25 -28.78
CA ALA A 133 13.35 10.46 -29.54
C ALA A 133 13.60 8.95 -29.41
N PRO A 134 12.53 8.11 -29.32
CA PRO A 134 12.68 6.67 -29.39
C PRO A 134 13.39 6.27 -30.69
N ARG A 135 14.12 5.17 -30.65
CA ARG A 135 14.79 4.61 -31.86
C ARG A 135 13.76 3.85 -32.67
N ASP A 136 13.53 4.25 -33.90
CA ASP A 136 12.44 3.76 -34.76
C ASP A 136 12.38 2.23 -34.99
N ASP A 137 13.49 1.49 -34.79
CA ASP A 137 13.58 0.04 -35.08
C ASP A 137 13.81 -0.86 -33.87
N GLN A 138 13.67 -0.34 -32.63
CA GLN A 138 13.92 -1.14 -31.41
C GLN A 138 12.71 -1.08 -30.46
N PRO A 139 12.46 -2.17 -29.68
CA PRO A 139 11.42 -2.14 -28.66
C PRO A 139 11.68 -1.00 -27.67
N LEU A 140 10.62 -0.31 -27.28
CA LEU A 140 10.65 0.73 -26.26
C LEU A 140 11.16 0.12 -24.93
N ARG A 141 12.20 0.72 -24.32
CA ARG A 141 12.80 0.26 -23.07
C ARG A 141 12.30 1.10 -21.90
N VAL A 142 11.53 0.48 -21.03
CA VAL A 142 10.93 1.14 -19.86
C VAL A 142 11.55 0.58 -18.58
N LEU A 143 12.02 1.48 -17.70
CA LEU A 143 12.50 1.09 -16.38
C LEU A 143 11.50 1.55 -15.31
N HIS A 144 10.79 0.58 -14.72
CA HIS A 144 9.88 0.82 -13.60
C HIS A 144 10.66 0.97 -12.30
N VAL A 145 10.47 2.10 -11.62
CA VAL A 145 11.12 2.44 -10.36
C VAL A 145 10.13 2.26 -9.23
N VAL A 146 10.33 1.25 -8.38
CA VAL A 146 9.37 0.87 -7.33
C VAL A 146 10.02 0.77 -5.95
N LYS A 147 9.21 0.85 -4.89
CA LYS A 147 9.70 0.79 -3.50
C LYS A 147 10.23 -0.60 -3.16
N THR A 148 9.42 -1.62 -3.38
CA THR A 148 9.69 -3.03 -3.08
C THR A 148 9.12 -3.91 -4.19
N SER A 149 9.50 -5.18 -4.24
CA SER A 149 9.01 -6.10 -5.27
C SER A 149 9.07 -7.57 -4.85
N LEU A 150 8.49 -8.44 -5.68
CA LEU A 150 8.73 -9.87 -5.65
C LEU A 150 10.23 -10.19 -5.84
N PRO A 151 10.70 -11.34 -5.34
CA PRO A 151 9.99 -12.32 -4.50
C PRO A 151 9.98 -11.93 -3.00
N HIS A 152 10.61 -10.82 -2.61
CA HIS A 152 10.87 -10.44 -1.21
C HIS A 152 9.65 -9.86 -0.49
N VAL A 153 8.76 -9.18 -1.21
CA VAL A 153 7.52 -8.61 -0.69
C VAL A 153 6.37 -8.95 -1.62
N GLN A 154 5.34 -9.62 -1.09
CA GLN A 154 4.09 -9.90 -1.78
C GLN A 154 2.98 -9.00 -1.19
N ALA A 155 2.51 -8.06 -1.99
CA ALA A 155 1.44 -7.13 -1.65
C ALA A 155 0.74 -6.67 -2.94
N GLY A 156 -0.45 -6.08 -2.86
CA GLY A 156 -1.21 -5.67 -4.04
C GLY A 156 -0.40 -4.80 -5.02
N TYR A 157 0.40 -3.87 -4.52
CA TYR A 157 1.24 -3.01 -5.38
C TYR A 157 2.43 -3.74 -6.04
N THR A 158 2.96 -4.82 -5.42
CA THR A 158 4.03 -5.63 -6.04
C THR A 158 3.47 -6.58 -7.07
N LEU A 159 2.28 -7.16 -6.83
CA LEU A 159 1.54 -7.97 -7.79
C LEU A 159 1.10 -7.13 -9.00
N ARG A 160 0.60 -5.90 -8.76
CA ARG A 160 0.30 -4.96 -9.85
C ARG A 160 1.54 -4.66 -10.70
N THR A 161 2.71 -4.45 -10.09
CA THR A 161 3.96 -4.21 -10.84
C THR A 161 4.31 -5.41 -11.71
N GLN A 162 4.27 -6.62 -11.16
CA GLN A 162 4.50 -7.86 -11.91
C GLN A 162 3.56 -7.96 -13.11
N ALA A 163 2.26 -7.78 -12.89
CA ALA A 163 1.24 -7.90 -13.92
C ALA A 163 1.41 -6.86 -15.05
N ILE A 164 1.69 -5.60 -14.68
CA ILE A 164 1.93 -4.52 -15.67
C ILE A 164 3.14 -4.85 -16.53
N VAL A 165 4.28 -5.20 -15.91
CA VAL A 165 5.52 -5.47 -16.65
C VAL A 165 5.38 -6.72 -17.50
N SER A 166 4.74 -7.79 -17.00
CA SER A 166 4.45 -8.98 -17.83
C SER A 166 3.56 -8.64 -19.02
N ALA A 167 2.52 -7.82 -18.85
CA ALA A 167 1.67 -7.40 -19.96
C ALA A 167 2.43 -6.52 -20.98
N GLN A 168 3.30 -5.63 -20.52
CA GLN A 168 4.15 -4.81 -21.40
C GLN A 168 5.14 -5.66 -22.20
N LEU A 169 5.75 -6.67 -21.60
CA LEU A 169 6.63 -7.63 -22.30
C LEU A 169 5.88 -8.35 -23.42
N THR A 170 4.63 -8.78 -23.18
CA THR A 170 3.80 -9.42 -24.24
C THR A 170 3.40 -8.45 -25.36
N GLN A 171 3.40 -7.14 -25.09
CA GLN A 171 3.16 -6.07 -26.07
C GLN A 171 4.43 -5.62 -26.81
N GLY A 172 5.57 -6.28 -26.61
CA GLY A 172 6.83 -5.95 -27.26
C GLY A 172 7.59 -4.78 -26.62
N ILE A 173 7.22 -4.34 -25.42
CA ILE A 173 7.97 -3.34 -24.65
C ILE A 173 9.02 -4.07 -23.82
N ASP A 174 10.31 -3.68 -23.90
CA ASP A 174 11.37 -4.17 -23.00
C ASP A 174 11.24 -3.47 -21.64
N ALA A 175 10.29 -3.95 -20.84
CA ALA A 175 9.99 -3.42 -19.52
C ALA A 175 10.78 -4.16 -18.44
N GLN A 176 11.48 -3.42 -17.57
CA GLN A 176 12.28 -3.95 -16.48
C GLN A 176 11.97 -3.17 -15.20
N VAL A 177 12.31 -3.73 -14.04
CA VAL A 177 12.02 -3.12 -12.74
C VAL A 177 13.30 -2.84 -11.98
N VAL A 178 13.38 -1.70 -11.31
CA VAL A 178 14.40 -1.42 -10.32
C VAL A 178 13.75 -1.05 -8.98
N THR A 179 14.28 -1.59 -7.90
CA THR A 179 13.77 -1.27 -6.56
C THR A 179 14.55 -0.15 -5.90
N ARG A 180 13.90 0.48 -4.90
CA ARG A 180 14.53 1.52 -4.09
C ARG A 180 15.93 1.13 -3.63
N LEU A 181 16.82 2.13 -3.58
CA LEU A 181 18.18 1.98 -3.08
C LEU A 181 18.18 1.31 -1.69
N GLY A 182 18.92 0.20 -1.58
CA GLY A 182 19.06 -0.59 -0.37
C GLY A 182 18.08 -1.75 -0.24
N PHE A 183 16.97 -1.80 -0.98
CA PHE A 183 16.05 -2.95 -0.94
C PHE A 183 16.63 -4.16 -1.67
N PRO A 184 16.48 -5.39 -1.15
CA PRO A 184 15.89 -5.78 0.15
C PRO A 184 16.92 -5.86 1.28
N VAL A 185 18.21 -5.55 1.03
CA VAL A 185 19.30 -5.70 1.99
C VAL A 185 19.11 -4.86 3.25
N ALA A 186 18.58 -3.63 3.10
CA ALA A 186 18.25 -2.77 4.23
C ALA A 186 17.14 -3.35 5.14
N GLN A 187 16.38 -4.33 4.64
CA GLN A 187 15.37 -5.08 5.39
C GLN A 187 15.88 -6.43 5.92
N GLY A 188 17.19 -6.69 5.76
CA GLY A 188 17.83 -7.90 6.26
C GLY A 188 17.72 -9.13 5.35
N ALA A 189 17.28 -8.97 4.10
CA ALA A 189 17.25 -10.06 3.14
C ALA A 189 18.47 -10.01 2.19
N LEU A 190 18.98 -11.17 1.81
CA LEU A 190 20.01 -11.28 0.77
C LEU A 190 19.33 -11.24 -0.61
N ALA A 191 19.98 -10.60 -1.57
CA ALA A 191 19.50 -10.56 -2.95
C ALA A 191 20.68 -10.46 -3.93
N ALA A 192 20.48 -10.99 -5.14
CA ALA A 192 21.37 -10.74 -6.26
C ALA A 192 21.16 -9.31 -6.78
N ARG A 193 22.11 -8.80 -7.59
CA ARG A 193 21.97 -7.49 -8.24
C ARG A 193 20.86 -7.46 -9.29
N CYS A 194 20.51 -8.62 -9.83
CA CYS A 194 19.39 -8.83 -10.74
C CYS A 194 18.76 -10.19 -10.42
N GLU A 195 17.45 -10.21 -10.30
CA GLU A 195 16.63 -11.40 -10.06
C GLU A 195 15.56 -11.46 -11.14
N VAL A 196 15.16 -12.66 -11.55
CA VAL A 196 14.06 -12.87 -12.51
C VAL A 196 12.94 -13.61 -11.82
N VAL A 197 11.71 -13.11 -11.93
CA VAL A 197 10.50 -13.74 -11.45
C VAL A 197 9.48 -13.70 -12.58
N ASP A 198 9.05 -14.87 -13.06
CA ASP A 198 8.10 -15.01 -14.17
C ASP A 198 8.44 -14.07 -15.36
N ASP A 199 9.66 -14.20 -15.89
CA ASP A 199 10.25 -13.44 -17.00
C ASP A 199 10.51 -11.94 -16.72
N VAL A 200 10.04 -11.40 -15.60
CA VAL A 200 10.29 -10.01 -15.21
C VAL A 200 11.66 -9.85 -14.53
N ARG A 201 12.48 -8.94 -15.03
CA ARG A 201 13.80 -8.62 -14.48
C ARG A 201 13.72 -7.55 -13.41
N TYR A 202 14.21 -7.87 -12.21
CA TYR A 202 14.26 -6.99 -11.05
C TYR A 202 15.70 -6.60 -10.71
N HIS A 203 16.08 -5.38 -11.00
CA HIS A 203 17.38 -4.81 -10.64
C HIS A 203 17.38 -4.34 -9.18
N ARG A 204 18.50 -4.56 -8.48
CA ARG A 204 18.70 -4.18 -7.07
C ARG A 204 19.84 -3.18 -6.95
N LEU A 205 19.53 -1.97 -6.51
CA LEU A 205 20.53 -0.99 -6.13
C LEU A 205 20.96 -1.25 -4.68
N LEU A 206 21.88 -2.22 -4.52
CA LEU A 206 22.27 -2.69 -3.19
C LEU A 206 23.00 -1.59 -2.41
N SER A 207 22.57 -1.36 -1.16
CA SER A 207 23.18 -0.44 -0.20
C SER A 207 22.82 -0.86 1.22
N ALA A 208 23.79 -0.80 2.14
CA ALA A 208 23.54 -1.00 3.57
C ALA A 208 23.03 0.27 4.25
N ARG A 209 23.14 1.44 3.61
CA ARG A 209 22.68 2.73 4.12
C ARG A 209 21.35 3.10 3.47
N GLY A 210 20.45 3.72 4.25
CA GLY A 210 19.17 4.21 3.76
C GLY A 210 19.28 5.17 2.58
N ALA A 211 18.17 5.39 1.90
CA ALA A 211 18.10 6.19 0.68
C ALA A 211 18.30 7.69 1.00
N ASP A 212 19.49 8.19 0.66
CA ASP A 212 19.66 9.59 0.29
C ASP A 212 19.14 9.73 -1.14
N VAL A 213 18.20 10.65 -1.39
CA VAL A 213 17.50 10.78 -2.68
C VAL A 213 18.46 11.11 -3.81
N ASP A 214 19.45 11.97 -3.58
CA ASP A 214 20.44 12.36 -4.59
C ASP A 214 21.33 11.18 -4.99
N ARG A 215 21.78 10.44 -4.00
CA ARG A 215 22.55 9.21 -4.23
C ARG A 215 21.71 8.16 -4.95
N TYR A 216 20.42 8.04 -4.58
CA TYR A 216 19.50 7.12 -5.24
C TYR A 216 19.32 7.53 -6.71
N GLY A 217 19.04 8.81 -6.99
CA GLY A 217 18.89 9.33 -8.35
C GLY A 217 20.14 9.12 -9.20
N SER A 218 21.34 9.36 -8.64
CA SER A 218 22.61 9.14 -9.34
C SER A 218 22.82 7.66 -9.69
N ARG A 219 22.57 6.75 -8.74
CA ARG A 219 22.70 5.29 -8.99
C ARG A 219 21.65 4.78 -9.97
N LEU A 220 20.47 5.37 -9.95
CA LEU A 220 19.39 5.06 -10.90
C LEU A 220 19.78 5.52 -12.32
N ALA A 221 20.33 6.74 -12.46
CA ALA A 221 20.81 7.24 -13.73
C ALA A 221 21.91 6.33 -14.33
N ASP A 222 22.88 5.91 -13.50
CA ASP A 222 23.94 5.00 -13.95
C ASP A 222 23.38 3.65 -14.40
N LEU A 223 22.31 3.13 -13.76
CA LEU A 223 21.64 1.90 -14.20
C LEU A 223 20.86 2.12 -15.50
N ALA A 224 20.04 3.19 -15.58
CA ALA A 224 19.24 3.51 -16.75
C ALA A 224 20.11 3.71 -18.00
N GLN A 225 21.27 4.36 -17.84
CA GLN A 225 22.24 4.52 -18.94
C GLN A 225 22.79 3.18 -19.42
N ARG A 226 23.18 2.28 -18.50
CA ARG A 226 23.68 0.93 -18.88
C ARG A 226 22.63 0.07 -19.57
N LEU A 227 21.36 0.22 -19.20
CA LEU A 227 20.25 -0.50 -19.80
C LEU A 227 19.72 0.17 -21.08
N ASN A 228 20.28 1.34 -21.46
CA ASN A 228 19.82 2.16 -22.57
C ASN A 228 18.31 2.46 -22.50
N VAL A 229 17.81 2.81 -21.32
CA VAL A 229 16.40 3.09 -21.05
C VAL A 229 15.91 4.27 -21.89
N ASP A 230 14.69 4.18 -22.41
CA ASP A 230 14.03 5.25 -23.18
C ASP A 230 13.01 6.03 -22.31
N VAL A 231 12.41 5.39 -21.30
CA VAL A 231 11.44 6.01 -20.38
C VAL A 231 11.71 5.58 -18.94
N LEU A 232 11.73 6.53 -18.02
CA LEU A 232 11.71 6.26 -16.58
C LEU A 232 10.27 6.36 -16.04
N HIS A 233 9.77 5.26 -15.47
CA HIS A 233 8.43 5.17 -14.93
C HIS A 233 8.48 4.86 -13.43
N ALA A 234 8.28 5.88 -12.58
CA ALA A 234 8.26 5.67 -11.13
C ALA A 234 6.84 5.50 -10.59
N ALA A 235 6.69 4.56 -9.66
CA ALA A 235 5.44 4.40 -8.91
C ALA A 235 5.59 4.99 -7.50
N THR A 236 4.49 5.47 -6.93
CA THR A 236 4.39 5.99 -5.55
C THR A 236 5.34 5.24 -4.60
N ASP A 237 6.22 5.89 -3.79
CA ASP A 237 6.04 7.23 -3.24
C ASP A 237 6.99 8.29 -3.83
N HIS A 238 6.87 9.53 -3.33
CA HIS A 238 7.70 10.68 -3.73
C HIS A 238 9.21 10.42 -3.71
N VAL A 239 9.71 9.54 -2.84
CA VAL A 239 11.16 9.19 -2.79
C VAL A 239 11.59 8.49 -4.08
N ASN A 240 10.76 7.58 -4.61
CA ASN A 240 11.02 6.95 -5.91
C ASN A 240 10.87 7.97 -7.03
N GLY A 241 9.82 8.80 -6.95
CA GLY A 241 9.54 9.86 -7.92
C GLY A 241 10.67 10.86 -8.04
N HIS A 242 11.17 11.42 -6.92
CA HIS A 242 12.28 12.37 -6.94
C HIS A 242 13.57 11.73 -7.47
N ALA A 243 13.89 10.49 -7.07
CA ALA A 243 15.07 9.79 -7.59
C ALA A 243 14.97 9.56 -9.10
N ALA A 244 13.79 9.18 -9.61
CA ALA A 244 13.54 9.01 -11.03
C ALA A 244 13.62 10.35 -11.78
N LEU A 245 13.07 11.42 -11.21
CA LEU A 245 13.16 12.78 -11.77
C LEU A 245 14.61 13.26 -11.90
N ILE A 246 15.45 13.03 -10.86
CA ILE A 246 16.89 13.34 -10.92
C ILE A 246 17.55 12.56 -12.05
N ALA A 247 17.28 11.26 -12.17
CA ALA A 247 17.85 10.43 -13.20
C ALA A 247 17.37 10.83 -14.60
N ALA A 248 16.09 11.11 -14.77
CA ALA A 248 15.47 11.55 -16.02
C ALA A 248 16.10 12.87 -16.52
N ARG A 249 16.20 13.87 -15.66
CA ARG A 249 16.85 15.15 -15.99
C ARG A 249 18.30 15.00 -16.38
N ARG A 250 19.06 14.15 -15.64
CA ARG A 250 20.48 13.90 -15.95
C ARG A 250 20.69 13.26 -17.32
N LEU A 251 19.73 12.43 -17.76
CA LEU A 251 19.86 11.64 -18.99
C LEU A 251 19.03 12.21 -20.16
N GLY A 252 18.23 13.25 -19.94
CA GLY A 252 17.29 13.78 -20.93
C GLY A 252 16.22 12.75 -21.31
N LEU A 253 15.68 12.00 -20.35
CA LEU A 253 14.67 10.97 -20.57
C LEU A 253 13.27 11.45 -20.15
N PRO A 254 12.20 10.98 -20.83
CA PRO A 254 10.84 11.14 -20.34
C PRO A 254 10.66 10.55 -18.94
N PHE A 255 9.89 11.25 -18.11
CA PHE A 255 9.55 10.83 -16.76
C PHE A 255 8.04 10.66 -16.60
N VAL A 256 7.61 9.44 -16.34
CA VAL A 256 6.24 9.07 -16.03
C VAL A 256 6.11 8.76 -14.54
N TYR A 257 5.08 9.31 -13.89
CA TYR A 257 4.81 9.04 -12.47
C TYR A 257 3.46 8.36 -12.28
N GLU A 258 3.45 7.15 -11.71
CA GLU A 258 2.23 6.40 -11.44
C GLU A 258 1.81 6.53 -9.97
N VAL A 259 0.71 7.22 -9.73
CA VAL A 259 0.09 7.42 -8.42
C VAL A 259 -0.86 6.25 -8.14
N ARG A 260 -0.42 5.32 -7.30
CA ARG A 260 -1.16 4.10 -6.94
C ARG A 260 -1.94 4.23 -5.64
N GLY A 261 -1.82 5.34 -4.95
CA GLY A 261 -2.47 5.64 -3.68
C GLY A 261 -1.86 6.87 -3.03
N PHE A 262 -2.51 7.36 -2.01
CA PHE A 262 -2.11 8.52 -1.23
C PHE A 262 -1.61 8.06 0.14
N LEU A 263 -0.28 8.06 0.34
CA LEU A 263 0.32 7.58 1.58
C LEU A 263 0.07 8.53 2.76
N GLU A 264 -0.05 9.82 2.48
CA GLU A 264 -0.46 10.82 3.45
C GLU A 264 -1.87 10.54 3.98
N ASP A 265 -2.82 10.21 3.11
CA ASP A 265 -4.19 9.88 3.49
C ASP A 265 -4.26 8.53 4.23
N SER A 266 -3.46 7.55 3.79
CA SER A 266 -3.34 6.26 4.49
C SER A 266 -2.74 6.41 5.90
N TRP A 267 -1.86 7.39 6.09
CA TRP A 267 -1.36 7.73 7.41
C TRP A 267 -2.42 8.47 8.23
N ALA A 268 -3.12 9.44 7.63
CA ALA A 268 -4.15 10.24 8.26
C ALA A 268 -5.27 9.38 8.87
N SER A 269 -5.72 8.35 8.16
CA SER A 269 -6.78 7.45 8.61
C SER A 269 -6.49 6.75 9.94
N ARG A 270 -5.20 6.65 10.34
CA ARG A 270 -4.77 6.06 11.62
C ARG A 270 -4.39 7.08 12.69
N HIS A 271 -4.25 8.35 12.32
CA HIS A 271 -3.66 9.38 13.19
C HIS A 271 -4.62 10.55 13.43
N GLY A 272 -5.78 10.24 14.01
CA GLY A 272 -6.78 11.21 14.41
C GLY A 272 -7.82 11.56 13.34
N GLY A 273 -7.85 10.79 12.24
CA GLY A 273 -8.79 10.99 11.15
C GLY A 273 -8.37 12.09 10.17
N ASP A 274 -9.06 12.13 9.03
CA ASP A 274 -8.66 12.96 7.87
C ASP A 274 -8.57 14.45 8.19
N ALA A 275 -9.54 15.01 8.90
CA ALA A 275 -9.61 16.45 9.19
C ALA A 275 -8.48 16.92 10.12
N ARG A 276 -8.21 16.16 11.19
CA ARG A 276 -7.16 16.48 12.15
C ARG A 276 -5.78 16.30 11.52
N ALA A 277 -5.56 15.17 10.86
CA ALA A 277 -4.29 14.84 10.24
C ALA A 277 -3.90 15.84 9.15
N ALA A 278 -4.86 16.32 8.35
CA ALA A 278 -4.62 17.30 7.29
C ALA A 278 -4.01 18.62 7.79
N SER A 279 -4.22 18.98 9.06
CA SER A 279 -3.64 20.19 9.68
C SER A 279 -2.20 20.00 10.16
N THR A 280 -1.68 18.77 10.20
CA THR A 280 -0.35 18.46 10.75
C THR A 280 0.78 18.79 9.76
N GLU A 281 1.97 19.09 10.30
CA GLU A 281 3.17 19.36 9.49
C GLU A 281 3.53 18.16 8.59
N ARG A 282 3.44 16.95 9.13
CA ARG A 282 3.79 15.72 8.40
C ARG A 282 2.89 15.51 7.19
N TYR A 283 1.58 15.63 7.36
CA TYR A 283 0.62 15.42 6.28
C TYR A 283 0.84 16.43 5.16
N ARG A 284 0.92 17.73 5.52
CA ARG A 284 1.12 18.80 4.55
C ARG A 284 2.41 18.62 3.77
N ALA A 285 3.51 18.32 4.46
CA ALA A 285 4.80 18.12 3.82
C ALA A 285 4.81 16.88 2.92
N ALA A 286 4.21 15.76 3.34
CA ALA A 286 4.12 14.55 2.52
C ALA A 286 3.28 14.81 1.25
N ARG A 287 2.11 15.45 1.39
CA ARG A 287 1.24 15.83 0.28
C ARG A 287 1.95 16.78 -0.70
N GLU A 288 2.69 17.76 -0.18
CA GLU A 288 3.47 18.69 -1.00
C GLU A 288 4.54 17.95 -1.81
N ARG A 289 5.30 17.02 -1.20
CA ARG A 289 6.34 16.25 -1.89
C ARG A 289 5.78 15.35 -3.00
N GLU A 290 4.66 14.67 -2.74
CA GLU A 290 3.96 13.89 -3.78
C GLU A 290 3.49 14.79 -4.92
N THR A 291 2.89 15.93 -4.60
CA THR A 291 2.40 16.91 -5.58
C THR A 291 3.53 17.46 -6.46
N GLU A 292 4.69 17.77 -5.88
CA GLU A 292 5.87 18.24 -6.64
C GLU A 292 6.30 17.24 -7.70
N VAL A 293 6.32 15.95 -7.37
CA VAL A 293 6.66 14.89 -8.33
C VAL A 293 5.62 14.81 -9.46
N MET A 294 4.33 14.86 -9.10
CA MET A 294 3.23 14.82 -10.08
C MET A 294 3.32 16.00 -11.06
N LEU A 295 3.58 17.21 -10.56
CA LEU A 295 3.70 18.41 -11.38
C LEU A 295 4.93 18.38 -12.30
N ALA A 296 6.00 17.72 -11.87
CA ALA A 296 7.25 17.61 -12.63
C ALA A 296 7.27 16.46 -13.65
N ALA A 297 6.29 15.55 -13.63
CA ALA A 297 6.20 14.42 -14.54
C ALA A 297 5.67 14.84 -15.92
N ASP A 298 6.17 14.24 -17.00
CA ASP A 298 5.68 14.46 -18.36
C ASP A 298 4.29 13.84 -18.56
N ALA A 299 4.03 12.69 -17.93
CA ALA A 299 2.71 12.08 -17.80
C ALA A 299 2.50 11.54 -16.38
N VAL A 300 1.27 11.62 -15.89
CA VAL A 300 0.88 11.06 -14.60
C VAL A 300 -0.18 9.98 -14.84
N ILE A 301 0.06 8.80 -14.30
CA ILE A 301 -0.85 7.67 -14.40
C ILE A 301 -1.52 7.44 -13.06
N THR A 302 -2.81 7.13 -13.06
CA THR A 302 -3.56 6.79 -11.84
C THR A 302 -4.62 5.73 -12.10
N LEU A 303 -5.32 5.27 -11.04
CA LEU A 303 -6.13 4.05 -11.09
C LEU A 303 -7.62 4.32 -11.34
N SER A 304 -8.11 5.53 -11.09
CA SER A 304 -9.54 5.85 -11.08
C SER A 304 -9.79 7.31 -11.43
N GLU A 305 -11.01 7.62 -11.88
CA GLU A 305 -11.44 9.02 -12.10
C GLU A 305 -11.38 9.82 -10.80
N MET A 306 -11.81 9.22 -9.68
CA MET A 306 -11.74 9.89 -8.38
C MET A 306 -10.31 10.30 -8.00
N MET A 307 -9.33 9.46 -8.30
CA MET A 307 -7.92 9.81 -8.10
C MET A 307 -7.48 10.87 -9.10
N ALA A 308 -7.89 10.78 -10.36
CA ALA A 308 -7.54 11.78 -11.39
C ALA A 308 -8.05 13.17 -11.01
N ASP A 309 -9.27 13.27 -10.49
CA ASP A 309 -9.84 14.54 -10.01
C ASP A 309 -9.03 15.13 -8.85
N ASP A 310 -8.57 14.28 -7.91
CA ASP A 310 -7.68 14.74 -6.84
C ASP A 310 -6.34 15.26 -7.40
N LEU A 311 -5.74 14.58 -8.38
CA LEU A 311 -4.51 15.02 -9.05
C LEU A 311 -4.71 16.38 -9.75
N VAL A 312 -5.82 16.56 -10.46
CA VAL A 312 -6.18 17.83 -11.10
C VAL A 312 -6.37 18.93 -10.06
N SER A 313 -7.02 18.61 -8.94
CA SER A 313 -7.18 19.56 -7.81
C SER A 313 -5.84 20.00 -7.21
N ARG A 314 -4.79 19.18 -7.34
CA ARG A 314 -3.41 19.50 -6.93
C ARG A 314 -2.64 20.31 -7.99
N GLY A 315 -3.24 20.61 -9.14
CA GLY A 315 -2.67 21.42 -10.22
C GLY A 315 -2.06 20.62 -11.38
N VAL A 316 -2.22 19.29 -11.41
CA VAL A 316 -1.81 18.49 -12.57
C VAL A 316 -2.76 18.77 -13.74
N ALA A 317 -2.23 19.10 -14.91
CA ALA A 317 -3.05 19.34 -16.09
C ALA A 317 -3.77 18.04 -16.52
N ARG A 318 -5.08 18.12 -16.79
CA ARG A 318 -5.91 16.92 -17.07
C ARG A 318 -5.43 16.13 -18.30
N ASP A 319 -4.87 16.80 -19.29
CA ASP A 319 -4.32 16.20 -20.52
C ASP A 319 -3.04 15.36 -20.26
N ARG A 320 -2.39 15.55 -19.10
CA ARG A 320 -1.25 14.72 -18.66
C ARG A 320 -1.65 13.56 -17.78
N VAL A 321 -2.93 13.47 -17.36
CA VAL A 321 -3.42 12.40 -16.49
C VAL A 321 -4.01 11.26 -17.30
N TRP A 322 -3.49 10.06 -17.10
CA TRP A 322 -3.88 8.83 -17.77
C TRP A 322 -4.48 7.84 -16.77
N LEU A 323 -5.57 7.19 -17.15
CA LEU A 323 -6.23 6.20 -16.29
C LEU A 323 -5.80 4.80 -16.68
N VAL A 324 -5.21 4.08 -15.73
CA VAL A 324 -4.90 2.66 -15.86
C VAL A 324 -5.45 1.95 -14.62
N PRO A 325 -6.71 1.50 -14.67
CA PRO A 325 -7.35 0.86 -13.54
C PRO A 325 -6.68 -0.47 -13.17
N ASN A 326 -7.10 -1.03 -12.04
CA ASN A 326 -6.69 -2.38 -11.65
C ASN A 326 -7.30 -3.41 -12.62
N GLY A 327 -6.46 -4.36 -13.03
CA GLY A 327 -6.84 -5.49 -13.86
C GLY A 327 -6.67 -6.82 -13.14
N VAL A 328 -7.01 -7.90 -13.81
CA VAL A 328 -6.79 -9.27 -13.36
C VAL A 328 -5.84 -10.03 -14.26
N ALA A 329 -5.10 -10.98 -13.68
CA ALA A 329 -4.30 -11.92 -14.43
C ALA A 329 -5.20 -12.97 -15.15
N GLU A 330 -4.68 -13.59 -16.21
CA GLU A 330 -5.50 -14.48 -17.05
C GLU A 330 -6.00 -15.72 -16.29
N ASP A 331 -5.26 -16.22 -15.29
CA ASP A 331 -5.65 -17.34 -14.43
C ASP A 331 -6.92 -17.05 -13.59
N TYR A 332 -7.22 -15.79 -13.29
CA TYR A 332 -8.51 -15.41 -12.68
C TYR A 332 -9.70 -15.60 -13.63
N LEU A 333 -9.46 -15.67 -14.92
CA LEU A 333 -10.48 -15.88 -15.94
C LEU A 333 -10.63 -17.34 -16.38
N ASP A 334 -9.87 -18.25 -15.79
CA ASP A 334 -10.07 -19.68 -15.97
C ASP A 334 -11.50 -20.11 -15.57
N PRO A 335 -11.99 -21.25 -16.05
CA PRO A 335 -13.30 -21.75 -15.67
C PRO A 335 -13.50 -21.77 -14.15
N VAL A 336 -14.62 -21.25 -13.68
CA VAL A 336 -14.97 -21.24 -12.26
C VAL A 336 -15.22 -22.67 -11.80
N ARG A 337 -14.62 -23.06 -10.70
CA ARG A 337 -14.78 -24.42 -10.15
C ARG A 337 -16.06 -24.51 -9.32
N ASP A 338 -16.57 -25.73 -9.16
CA ASP A 338 -17.76 -26.00 -8.36
C ASP A 338 -17.55 -25.59 -6.90
N ALA A 339 -18.39 -24.69 -6.40
CA ALA A 339 -18.24 -24.09 -5.07
C ALA A 339 -18.41 -25.12 -3.94
N ARG A 340 -19.34 -26.08 -4.06
CA ARG A 340 -19.52 -27.12 -3.03
C ARG A 340 -18.30 -28.03 -2.92
N ARG A 341 -17.69 -28.37 -4.08
CA ARG A 341 -16.44 -29.13 -4.11
C ARG A 341 -15.31 -28.32 -3.48
N MET A 342 -15.19 -27.05 -3.82
CA MET A 342 -14.13 -26.20 -3.26
C MET A 342 -14.31 -25.97 -1.76
N LYS A 343 -15.53 -25.76 -1.26
CA LYS A 343 -15.82 -25.72 0.17
C LYS A 343 -15.29 -26.95 0.89
N ARG A 344 -15.60 -28.16 0.39
CA ARG A 344 -15.08 -29.42 0.97
C ARG A 344 -13.55 -29.46 1.00
N LEU A 345 -12.90 -29.07 -0.10
CA LEU A 345 -11.43 -29.06 -0.19
C LEU A 345 -10.80 -28.05 0.79
N MET A 346 -11.48 -26.94 1.05
CA MET A 346 -11.05 -25.90 2.00
C MET A 346 -11.49 -26.18 3.44
N GLY A 347 -12.13 -27.33 3.71
CA GLY A 347 -12.58 -27.70 5.05
C GLY A 347 -13.78 -26.88 5.53
N LEU A 348 -14.59 -26.39 4.59
CA LEU A 348 -15.84 -25.67 4.86
C LEU A 348 -17.05 -26.58 4.67
N GLU A 349 -18.12 -26.33 5.41
CA GLU A 349 -19.40 -27.06 5.27
C GLU A 349 -20.03 -26.71 3.92
N PRO A 350 -20.28 -27.70 3.02
CA PRO A 350 -20.69 -27.45 1.63
C PRO A 350 -22.05 -26.74 1.48
N GLU A 351 -22.96 -26.98 2.42
CA GLU A 351 -24.35 -26.46 2.36
C GLU A 351 -24.51 -25.11 3.07
N ARG A 352 -23.57 -24.75 3.94
CA ARG A 352 -23.58 -23.45 4.61
C ARG A 352 -23.21 -22.33 3.63
N LEU A 353 -23.85 -21.19 3.77
CA LEU A 353 -23.47 -19.96 3.09
C LEU A 353 -22.10 -19.48 3.63
N TRP A 354 -21.08 -19.43 2.76
CA TRP A 354 -19.76 -18.92 3.13
C TRP A 354 -19.44 -17.62 2.40
N VAL A 355 -19.27 -16.57 3.16
CA VAL A 355 -18.82 -15.27 2.66
C VAL A 355 -17.40 -15.00 3.11
N GLY A 356 -16.72 -14.00 2.57
CA GLY A 356 -15.38 -13.70 3.08
C GLY A 356 -14.65 -12.57 2.38
N SER A 357 -13.46 -12.30 2.89
CA SER A 357 -12.53 -11.33 2.32
C SER A 357 -11.16 -11.96 2.09
N VAL A 358 -10.63 -11.82 0.88
CA VAL A 358 -9.24 -12.18 0.55
C VAL A 358 -8.44 -10.88 0.49
N THR A 359 -7.70 -10.53 1.57
CA THR A 359 -7.18 -9.17 1.73
C THR A 359 -5.90 -9.08 2.56
N SER A 360 -5.13 -8.00 2.39
CA SER A 360 -4.21 -7.58 3.45
C SER A 360 -5.02 -7.07 4.64
N ILE A 361 -4.86 -7.68 5.81
CA ILE A 361 -5.63 -7.35 7.02
C ILE A 361 -5.14 -6.00 7.57
N HIS A 362 -5.80 -4.93 7.14
CA HIS A 362 -5.52 -3.55 7.52
C HIS A 362 -6.78 -2.91 8.11
N HIS A 363 -6.66 -1.94 9.01
CA HIS A 363 -7.81 -1.27 9.62
C HIS A 363 -8.79 -0.68 8.59
N LEU A 364 -8.29 -0.22 7.44
CA LEU A 364 -9.11 0.32 6.35
C LEU A 364 -10.07 -0.71 5.71
N GLU A 365 -9.81 -1.99 5.88
CA GLU A 365 -10.62 -3.05 5.25
C GLU A 365 -11.92 -3.35 6.01
N GLY A 366 -12.16 -2.75 7.21
CA GLY A 366 -13.42 -2.82 7.94
C GLY A 366 -13.84 -4.24 8.35
N LEU A 367 -12.89 -5.15 8.54
CA LEU A 367 -13.18 -6.56 8.88
C LEU A 367 -13.96 -6.75 10.18
N PRO A 368 -13.87 -5.89 11.21
CA PRO A 368 -14.77 -5.95 12.37
C PRO A 368 -16.25 -5.88 11.98
N THR A 369 -16.62 -5.05 11.01
CA THR A 369 -17.99 -4.94 10.48
C THR A 369 -18.47 -6.25 9.86
N LEU A 370 -17.61 -6.97 9.12
CA LEU A 370 -17.93 -8.31 8.60
C LEU A 370 -18.18 -9.32 9.73
N VAL A 371 -17.32 -9.35 10.76
CA VAL A 371 -17.49 -10.27 11.89
C VAL A 371 -18.81 -10.02 12.60
N GLU A 372 -19.14 -8.76 12.85
CA GLU A 372 -20.41 -8.39 13.50
C GLU A 372 -21.63 -8.67 12.61
N ALA A 373 -21.55 -8.43 11.31
CA ALA A 373 -22.62 -8.73 10.37
C ALA A 373 -22.95 -10.23 10.34
N VAL A 374 -21.95 -11.09 10.35
CA VAL A 374 -22.14 -12.55 10.43
C VAL A 374 -22.82 -12.93 11.75
N ARG A 375 -22.40 -12.34 12.86
CA ARG A 375 -23.03 -12.57 14.17
C ARG A 375 -24.52 -12.18 14.16
N LEU A 376 -24.85 -11.01 13.59
CA LEU A 376 -26.24 -10.53 13.48
C LEU A 376 -27.08 -11.41 12.55
N ALA A 377 -26.58 -11.78 11.37
CA ALA A 377 -27.28 -12.65 10.42
C ALA A 377 -27.58 -14.02 11.04
N ARG A 378 -26.63 -14.60 11.76
CA ARG A 378 -26.84 -15.87 12.49
C ARG A 378 -27.86 -15.74 13.62
N ALA A 379 -27.84 -14.65 14.36
CA ALA A 379 -28.87 -14.38 15.38
C ALA A 379 -30.28 -14.26 14.76
N GLY A 380 -30.37 -13.83 13.50
CA GLY A 380 -31.60 -13.84 12.68
C GLY A 380 -31.96 -15.19 12.07
N GLY A 381 -31.18 -16.26 12.33
CA GLY A 381 -31.47 -17.63 11.86
C GLY A 381 -30.79 -18.03 10.55
N LEU A 382 -29.97 -17.17 9.92
CA LEU A 382 -29.23 -17.51 8.71
C LEU A 382 -28.04 -18.43 9.02
N ASP A 383 -27.92 -19.60 8.37
CA ASP A 383 -26.73 -20.45 8.50
C ASP A 383 -25.59 -19.94 7.60
N VAL A 384 -24.89 -18.92 8.09
CA VAL A 384 -23.78 -18.25 7.39
C VAL A 384 -22.47 -18.37 8.19
N GLY A 385 -21.36 -18.54 7.48
CA GLY A 385 -20.00 -18.42 8.02
C GLY A 385 -19.17 -17.44 7.22
N ALA A 386 -18.08 -16.97 7.82
CA ALA A 386 -17.12 -16.12 7.10
C ALA A 386 -15.69 -16.65 7.14
N VAL A 387 -14.95 -16.36 6.07
CA VAL A 387 -13.51 -16.64 5.96
C VAL A 387 -12.75 -15.35 5.66
N ILE A 388 -11.74 -15.06 6.47
CA ILE A 388 -10.82 -13.96 6.26
C ILE A 388 -9.46 -14.56 5.86
N VAL A 389 -9.09 -14.37 4.59
CA VAL A 389 -7.85 -14.88 4.01
C VAL A 389 -6.84 -13.75 3.85
N GLY A 390 -5.72 -13.84 4.52
CA GLY A 390 -4.66 -12.85 4.44
C GLY A 390 -3.95 -12.59 5.76
N ASP A 391 -3.10 -11.61 5.76
CA ASP A 391 -2.29 -11.21 6.92
C ASP A 391 -2.05 -9.70 6.88
N GLY A 392 -1.74 -9.10 8.02
CA GLY A 392 -1.47 -7.67 8.08
C GLY A 392 -1.49 -7.10 9.50
N PRO A 393 -1.24 -5.78 9.63
CA PRO A 393 -1.08 -5.15 10.93
C PRO A 393 -2.32 -5.21 11.84
N ALA A 394 -3.52 -5.28 11.28
CA ALA A 394 -4.77 -5.37 12.06
C ALA A 394 -5.19 -6.83 12.39
N ARG A 395 -4.40 -7.85 11.99
CA ARG A 395 -4.77 -9.27 12.22
C ARG A 395 -5.00 -9.60 13.69
N ALA A 396 -4.16 -9.09 14.58
CA ALA A 396 -4.30 -9.36 16.03
C ALA A 396 -5.60 -8.79 16.61
N GLU A 397 -6.07 -7.67 16.08
CA GLU A 397 -7.37 -7.07 16.44
C GLU A 397 -8.52 -7.94 15.93
N VAL A 398 -8.50 -8.32 14.67
CA VAL A 398 -9.52 -9.20 14.08
C VAL A 398 -9.61 -10.53 14.84
N LEU A 399 -8.48 -11.17 15.16
CA LEU A 399 -8.46 -12.43 15.91
C LEU A 399 -9.14 -12.35 17.29
N ARG A 400 -9.11 -11.18 17.94
CA ARG A 400 -9.80 -10.99 19.24
C ARG A 400 -11.32 -10.89 19.13
N LEU A 401 -11.83 -10.62 17.93
CA LEU A 401 -13.26 -10.49 17.66
C LEU A 401 -13.88 -11.79 17.16
N LEU A 402 -13.07 -12.80 16.80
CA LEU A 402 -13.59 -14.05 16.26
C LEU A 402 -14.37 -14.83 17.33
N PRO A 403 -15.56 -15.36 16.98
CA PRO A 403 -16.28 -16.29 17.84
C PRO A 403 -15.56 -17.63 17.95
N ASP A 404 -15.67 -18.27 19.13
CA ASP A 404 -15.02 -19.55 19.40
C ASP A 404 -15.67 -20.76 18.67
N ASP A 405 -16.83 -20.58 18.07
CA ASP A 405 -17.62 -21.62 17.41
C ASP A 405 -17.15 -21.97 15.98
N GLY A 406 -16.12 -21.31 15.48
CA GLY A 406 -15.55 -21.53 14.16
C GLY A 406 -16.41 -21.03 12.99
N THR A 407 -17.44 -20.23 13.25
CA THR A 407 -18.29 -19.62 12.20
C THR A 407 -17.58 -18.51 11.46
N VAL A 408 -16.60 -17.85 12.08
CA VAL A 408 -15.69 -16.94 11.41
C VAL A 408 -14.25 -17.44 11.54
N ARG A 409 -13.57 -17.62 10.41
CA ARG A 409 -12.21 -18.20 10.37
C ARG A 409 -11.21 -17.21 9.76
N CYS A 410 -10.07 -17.04 10.40
CA CYS A 410 -8.95 -16.26 9.88
C CYS A 410 -7.81 -17.20 9.48
N ILE A 411 -7.65 -17.42 8.18
CA ILE A 411 -6.75 -18.44 7.61
C ILE A 411 -5.29 -18.00 7.65
N GLY A 412 -5.02 -16.70 7.60
CA GLY A 412 -3.67 -16.18 7.43
C GLY A 412 -3.26 -16.05 5.96
N ARG A 413 -1.98 -15.81 5.74
CA ARG A 413 -1.41 -15.60 4.40
C ARG A 413 -1.40 -16.91 3.61
N VAL A 414 -1.84 -16.85 2.35
CA VAL A 414 -1.79 -17.96 1.40
C VAL A 414 -0.89 -17.63 0.21
N ALA A 415 -0.45 -18.64 -0.54
CA ALA A 415 0.27 -18.42 -1.80
C ALA A 415 -0.66 -17.81 -2.86
N PRO A 416 -0.14 -17.07 -3.86
CA PRO A 416 -0.96 -16.41 -4.88
C PRO A 416 -1.96 -17.35 -5.57
N GLY A 417 -1.53 -18.51 -6.03
CA GLY A 417 -2.41 -19.51 -6.66
C GLY A 417 -3.51 -20.05 -5.75
N GLN A 418 -3.28 -20.09 -4.45
CA GLN A 418 -4.29 -20.54 -3.48
C GLN A 418 -5.39 -19.51 -3.22
N ALA A 419 -5.16 -18.24 -3.55
CA ALA A 419 -6.21 -17.22 -3.42
C ALA A 419 -7.41 -17.54 -4.32
N LEU A 420 -7.17 -18.08 -5.52
CA LEU A 420 -8.22 -18.54 -6.44
C LEU A 420 -9.10 -19.65 -5.83
N ASP A 421 -8.50 -20.57 -5.06
CA ASP A 421 -9.23 -21.64 -4.38
C ASP A 421 -10.22 -21.08 -3.37
N TRP A 422 -9.82 -20.03 -2.64
CA TRP A 422 -10.69 -19.36 -1.67
C TRP A 422 -11.80 -18.58 -2.36
N TYR A 423 -11.51 -17.82 -3.43
CA TYR A 423 -12.56 -17.16 -4.20
C TYR A 423 -13.61 -18.15 -4.72
N ASP A 424 -13.18 -19.31 -5.24
CA ASP A 424 -14.08 -20.34 -5.74
C ASP A 424 -14.89 -21.07 -4.64
N ALA A 425 -14.39 -21.07 -3.39
CA ALA A 425 -15.09 -21.65 -2.25
C ALA A 425 -16.14 -20.70 -1.63
N LEU A 426 -16.04 -19.39 -1.86
CA LEU A 426 -16.98 -18.41 -1.31
C LEU A 426 -18.24 -18.27 -2.17
N ASP A 427 -19.38 -18.02 -1.54
CA ASP A 427 -20.62 -17.65 -2.21
C ASP A 427 -20.66 -16.16 -2.55
N ALA A 428 -20.13 -15.33 -1.64
CA ALA A 428 -19.95 -13.90 -1.87
C ALA A 428 -18.64 -13.40 -1.25
N VAL A 429 -18.08 -12.36 -1.87
CA VAL A 429 -16.90 -11.64 -1.36
C VAL A 429 -17.33 -10.31 -0.77
N VAL A 430 -16.97 -10.08 0.48
CA VAL A 430 -17.32 -8.86 1.21
C VAL A 430 -16.11 -7.93 1.26
N VAL A 431 -16.34 -6.66 0.90
CA VAL A 431 -15.33 -5.59 0.90
C VAL A 431 -15.83 -4.43 1.78
N PRO A 432 -15.85 -4.60 3.11
CA PRO A 432 -16.56 -3.71 4.05
C PRO A 432 -15.68 -2.53 4.50
N ARG A 433 -15.03 -1.84 3.55
CA ARG A 433 -14.06 -0.79 3.85
C ARG A 433 -14.69 0.35 4.65
N ILE A 434 -13.96 0.84 5.66
CA ILE A 434 -14.37 2.01 6.44
C ILE A 434 -14.42 3.25 5.55
N ASP A 435 -15.21 4.25 5.96
CA ASP A 435 -15.24 5.55 5.28
C ASP A 435 -14.05 6.41 5.73
N SER A 436 -13.19 6.71 4.79
CA SER A 436 -12.07 7.64 4.94
C SER A 436 -11.69 8.21 3.57
N ARG A 437 -10.95 9.32 3.57
CA ARG A 437 -10.51 9.92 2.31
C ARG A 437 -9.79 8.92 1.40
N VAL A 438 -8.88 8.11 1.95
CA VAL A 438 -8.12 7.14 1.14
C VAL A 438 -9.00 6.04 0.57
N THR A 439 -10.01 5.57 1.31
CA THR A 439 -10.92 4.50 0.83
C THR A 439 -11.96 5.01 -0.16
N ARG A 440 -12.30 6.30 -0.11
CA ARG A 440 -13.14 6.97 -1.12
C ARG A 440 -12.43 7.16 -2.46
N LEU A 441 -11.09 7.32 -2.45
CA LEU A 441 -10.30 7.64 -3.64
C LEU A 441 -9.65 6.40 -4.27
N VAL A 442 -9.06 5.50 -3.46
CA VAL A 442 -8.16 4.44 -3.96
C VAL A 442 -8.89 3.13 -4.19
N THR A 443 -8.93 2.69 -5.44
CA THR A 443 -9.55 1.44 -5.85
C THR A 443 -8.73 0.22 -5.45
N PRO A 444 -9.32 -0.79 -4.76
CA PRO A 444 -8.62 -2.04 -4.45
C PRO A 444 -8.67 -3.04 -5.62
N LEU A 445 -7.78 -4.04 -5.60
CA LEU A 445 -7.76 -5.17 -6.55
C LEU A 445 -8.87 -6.20 -6.28
N LYS A 446 -9.17 -6.47 -5.00
CA LYS A 446 -9.96 -7.61 -4.55
C LYS A 446 -11.37 -7.71 -5.15
N PRO A 447 -12.16 -6.63 -5.27
CA PRO A 447 -13.49 -6.76 -5.89
C PRO A 447 -13.39 -7.14 -7.39
N VAL A 448 -12.36 -6.69 -8.11
CA VAL A 448 -12.15 -7.06 -9.51
C VAL A 448 -11.78 -8.54 -9.62
N GLU A 449 -10.91 -9.05 -8.73
CA GLU A 449 -10.56 -10.47 -8.63
C GLU A 449 -11.79 -11.34 -8.30
N ALA A 450 -12.64 -10.91 -7.37
CA ALA A 450 -13.87 -11.60 -7.00
C ALA A 450 -14.85 -11.69 -8.17
N LEU A 451 -15.09 -10.58 -8.87
CA LEU A 451 -15.93 -10.54 -10.07
C LEU A 451 -15.37 -11.41 -11.19
N ALA A 452 -14.04 -11.46 -11.39
CA ALA A 452 -13.40 -12.37 -12.33
C ALA A 452 -13.73 -13.84 -12.04
N ARG A 453 -13.94 -14.20 -10.77
CA ARG A 453 -14.39 -15.53 -10.34
C ARG A 453 -15.91 -15.67 -10.26
N ALA A 454 -16.66 -14.77 -10.92
CA ALA A 454 -18.13 -14.74 -10.91
C ALA A 454 -18.74 -14.77 -9.48
N ARG A 455 -18.05 -14.19 -8.50
CA ARG A 455 -18.56 -14.08 -7.12
C ARG A 455 -19.36 -12.80 -6.97
N LEU A 456 -20.49 -12.89 -6.27
CA LEU A 456 -21.18 -11.70 -5.80
C LEU A 456 -20.22 -10.89 -4.93
N VAL A 457 -20.14 -9.60 -5.19
CA VAL A 457 -19.42 -8.65 -4.33
C VAL A 457 -20.43 -7.84 -3.52
N ILE A 458 -20.26 -7.83 -2.19
CA ILE A 458 -20.96 -6.92 -1.29
C ILE A 458 -19.93 -5.94 -0.75
N ALA A 459 -20.08 -4.66 -1.01
CA ALA A 459 -19.07 -3.66 -0.72
C ALA A 459 -19.66 -2.45 0.01
N SER A 460 -18.83 -1.75 0.78
CA SER A 460 -19.20 -0.43 1.31
C SER A 460 -19.52 0.53 0.17
N ASP A 461 -20.53 1.38 0.35
CA ASP A 461 -20.94 2.38 -0.64
C ASP A 461 -19.95 3.55 -0.71
N LEU A 462 -18.82 3.28 -1.34
CA LEU A 462 -17.74 4.23 -1.55
C LEU A 462 -17.50 4.44 -3.05
N PRO A 463 -17.21 5.68 -3.50
CA PRO A 463 -17.00 5.98 -4.92
C PRO A 463 -15.94 5.09 -5.58
N ALA A 464 -14.81 4.84 -4.91
CA ALA A 464 -13.76 3.97 -5.40
C ALA A 464 -14.21 2.51 -5.56
N LEU A 465 -15.12 2.00 -4.74
CA LEU A 465 -15.65 0.64 -4.85
C LEU A 465 -16.70 0.53 -5.96
N ARG A 466 -17.54 1.57 -6.14
CA ARG A 466 -18.45 1.65 -7.30
C ARG A 466 -17.67 1.62 -8.62
N GLU A 467 -16.60 2.40 -8.72
CA GLU A 467 -15.76 2.43 -9.91
C GLU A 467 -14.99 1.10 -10.11
N ALA A 468 -14.44 0.52 -9.03
CA ALA A 468 -13.69 -0.73 -9.09
C ALA A 468 -14.53 -1.93 -9.54
N THR A 469 -15.84 -1.91 -9.27
CA THR A 469 -16.77 -2.98 -9.63
C THR A 469 -17.55 -2.71 -10.92
N GLY A 470 -17.42 -1.50 -11.49
CA GLY A 470 -18.28 -1.08 -12.62
C GLY A 470 -19.76 -1.12 -12.28
N GLY A 471 -20.12 -1.01 -11.00
CA GLY A 471 -21.50 -1.12 -10.52
C GLY A 471 -22.01 -2.57 -10.36
N HIS A 472 -21.23 -3.59 -10.68
CA HIS A 472 -21.61 -5.01 -10.57
C HIS A 472 -21.42 -5.54 -9.14
N ALA A 473 -21.96 -4.84 -8.13
CA ALA A 473 -21.90 -5.22 -6.73
C ALA A 473 -23.16 -4.75 -5.98
N ARG A 474 -23.39 -5.32 -4.81
CA ARG A 474 -24.31 -4.77 -3.81
C ARG A 474 -23.55 -3.80 -2.91
N PHE A 475 -24.20 -2.70 -2.56
CA PHE A 475 -23.56 -1.66 -1.78
C PHE A 475 -24.32 -1.42 -0.47
N VAL A 476 -23.57 -1.31 0.62
CA VAL A 476 -24.08 -1.01 1.98
C VAL A 476 -23.36 0.21 2.53
N GLU A 477 -24.01 0.95 3.42
CA GLU A 477 -23.32 2.05 4.12
C GLU A 477 -22.07 1.53 4.83
N PRO A 478 -20.96 2.27 4.77
CA PRO A 478 -19.74 1.93 5.52
C PRO A 478 -20.03 1.78 7.01
N ASP A 479 -19.37 0.81 7.65
CA ASP A 479 -19.46 0.52 9.09
C ASP A 479 -20.88 0.13 9.59
N ASP A 480 -21.82 -0.15 8.69
CA ASP A 480 -23.18 -0.65 9.03
C ASP A 480 -23.25 -2.19 8.96
N ALA A 481 -22.97 -2.85 10.09
CA ALA A 481 -23.03 -4.29 10.20
C ALA A 481 -24.47 -4.84 10.06
N ALA A 482 -25.50 -4.06 10.41
CA ALA A 482 -26.88 -4.48 10.29
C ALA A 482 -27.34 -4.49 8.82
N ALA A 483 -27.04 -3.43 8.07
CA ALA A 483 -27.28 -3.40 6.63
C ALA A 483 -26.52 -4.52 5.90
N LEU A 484 -25.26 -4.76 6.27
CA LEU A 484 -24.47 -5.86 5.72
C LEU A 484 -25.12 -7.23 6.05
N ALA A 485 -25.62 -7.44 7.26
CA ALA A 485 -26.29 -8.67 7.65
C ALA A 485 -27.56 -8.95 6.80
N ILE A 486 -28.30 -7.91 6.44
CA ILE A 486 -29.46 -8.01 5.54
C ILE A 486 -29.00 -8.45 4.14
N GLU A 487 -27.97 -7.84 3.59
CA GLU A 487 -27.42 -8.23 2.27
C GLU A 487 -26.84 -9.65 2.27
N LEU A 488 -26.31 -10.14 3.38
CA LEU A 488 -25.88 -11.54 3.51
C LEU A 488 -27.05 -12.52 3.34
N ALA A 489 -28.26 -12.16 3.77
CA ALA A 489 -29.45 -12.99 3.58
C ALA A 489 -29.96 -13.01 2.13
N MET A 490 -29.55 -12.04 1.31
CA MET A 490 -29.97 -11.86 -0.09
C MET A 490 -28.94 -12.40 -1.10
N VAL A 491 -27.91 -13.11 -0.66
CA VAL A 491 -26.80 -13.56 -1.54
C VAL A 491 -27.31 -14.40 -2.70
N ASP A 492 -28.26 -15.31 -2.46
CA ASP A 492 -28.81 -16.19 -3.51
C ASP A 492 -29.62 -15.41 -4.57
N ASP A 493 -30.32 -14.37 -4.18
CA ASP A 493 -31.12 -13.54 -5.07
C ASP A 493 -30.27 -12.64 -6.00
N HIS A 494 -29.00 -12.45 -5.66
CA HIS A 494 -28.09 -11.53 -6.37
C HIS A 494 -26.90 -12.22 -7.06
N ARG A 495 -26.91 -13.56 -7.19
CA ARG A 495 -25.81 -14.32 -7.83
C ARG A 495 -25.54 -13.93 -9.29
N ASP A 496 -26.54 -13.45 -9.99
CA ASP A 496 -26.45 -12.96 -11.37
C ASP A 496 -25.51 -11.78 -11.52
N LEU A 497 -25.39 -10.90 -10.50
CA LEU A 497 -24.43 -9.79 -10.47
C LEU A 497 -22.99 -10.28 -10.57
N GLY A 498 -22.63 -11.40 -9.94
CA GLY A 498 -21.31 -12.00 -10.07
C GLY A 498 -21.01 -12.44 -11.50
N THR A 499 -21.98 -13.05 -12.19
CA THR A 499 -21.84 -13.48 -13.59
C THR A 499 -21.73 -12.28 -14.54
N ALA A 500 -22.58 -11.27 -14.36
CA ALA A 500 -22.50 -10.02 -15.12
C ALA A 500 -21.18 -9.28 -14.88
N GLY A 501 -20.73 -9.25 -13.63
CA GLY A 501 -19.44 -8.68 -13.23
C GLY A 501 -18.26 -9.38 -13.88
N ARG A 502 -18.28 -10.72 -13.98
CA ARG A 502 -17.26 -11.47 -14.71
C ARG A 502 -17.19 -11.06 -16.19
N ALA A 503 -18.33 -10.99 -16.86
CA ALA A 503 -18.38 -10.58 -18.27
C ALA A 503 -17.83 -9.16 -18.46
N TRP A 504 -18.10 -8.25 -17.52
CA TRP A 504 -17.50 -6.91 -17.51
C TRP A 504 -15.99 -6.95 -17.30
N VAL A 505 -15.48 -7.74 -16.35
CA VAL A 505 -14.03 -7.89 -16.10
C VAL A 505 -13.32 -8.45 -17.35
N GLU A 506 -13.88 -9.46 -17.97
CA GLU A 506 -13.34 -10.06 -19.20
C GLU A 506 -13.18 -9.04 -20.34
N ARG A 507 -14.07 -8.09 -20.45
CA ARG A 507 -14.05 -7.03 -21.45
C ARG A 507 -13.15 -5.86 -21.07
N GLU A 508 -13.20 -5.39 -19.82
CA GLU A 508 -12.66 -4.10 -19.41
C GLU A 508 -11.43 -4.17 -18.50
N ARG A 509 -11.19 -5.31 -17.82
CA ARG A 509 -10.23 -5.38 -16.69
C ARG A 509 -9.14 -6.44 -16.86
N ARG A 510 -8.91 -6.95 -18.06
CA ARG A 510 -7.71 -7.77 -18.34
C ARG A 510 -6.46 -6.90 -18.41
N TRP A 511 -5.39 -7.30 -17.76
CA TRP A 511 -4.13 -6.52 -17.81
C TRP A 511 -3.69 -6.21 -19.24
N ARG A 512 -3.84 -7.14 -20.19
CA ARG A 512 -3.48 -6.90 -21.59
C ARG A 512 -4.26 -5.73 -22.23
N HIS A 513 -5.50 -5.47 -21.80
CA HIS A 513 -6.32 -4.36 -22.30
C HIS A 513 -5.97 -3.05 -21.58
N VAL A 514 -5.93 -3.05 -20.25
CA VAL A 514 -5.65 -1.83 -19.52
C VAL A 514 -4.23 -1.33 -19.72
N CYS A 515 -3.28 -2.23 -20.01
CA CYS A 515 -1.89 -1.86 -20.27
C CYS A 515 -1.64 -1.18 -21.63
N THR A 516 -2.60 -1.20 -22.57
CA THR A 516 -2.49 -0.44 -23.83
C THR A 516 -2.41 1.07 -23.58
N THR A 517 -3.02 1.54 -22.51
CA THR A 517 -2.96 2.94 -22.08
C THR A 517 -1.54 3.38 -21.71
N TYR A 518 -0.70 2.48 -21.17
CA TYR A 518 0.71 2.80 -20.90
C TYR A 518 1.47 3.14 -22.17
N SER A 519 1.27 2.36 -23.24
CA SER A 519 1.91 2.59 -24.54
C SER A 519 1.52 3.96 -25.10
N ALA A 520 0.24 4.33 -25.00
CA ALA A 520 -0.24 5.64 -25.42
C ALA A 520 0.36 6.78 -24.56
N ALA A 521 0.44 6.59 -23.26
CA ALA A 521 1.05 7.56 -22.35
C ALA A 521 2.54 7.76 -22.65
N TYR A 522 3.30 6.67 -22.88
CA TYR A 522 4.72 6.74 -23.26
C TYR A 522 4.91 7.44 -24.61
N ALA A 523 4.08 7.13 -25.60
CA ALA A 523 4.15 7.78 -26.91
C ALA A 523 3.83 9.29 -26.83
N ALA A 524 2.93 9.68 -25.96
CA ALA A 524 2.63 11.09 -25.73
C ALA A 524 3.83 11.86 -25.12
N THR A 525 4.60 11.23 -24.21
CA THR A 525 5.79 11.86 -23.62
C THR A 525 6.96 11.99 -24.60
N ALA A 526 7.04 11.11 -25.61
CA ALA A 526 8.10 11.17 -26.62
C ALA A 526 7.88 12.25 -27.69
N ARG A 527 6.63 12.75 -27.84
CA ARG A 527 6.27 13.81 -28.82
C ARG A 527 6.32 15.22 -28.24
N LEU A 528 6.57 15.35 -26.96
CA LEU A 528 6.68 16.61 -26.25
C LEU A 528 8.13 17.09 -26.18
#